data_7402d4c138c82e6bff2d1efefadb2111
#
_entry.id   7402d4c138c82e6bff2d1efefadb2111
#
_cell.length_a   1.000
_cell.length_b   1.000
_cell.length_c   1.000
_cell.angle_alpha   90.00
_cell.angle_beta   90.00
_cell.angle_gamma   90.00
#
_symmetry.space_group_name_H-M   'P 1'
#
loop_
_entity.id
_entity.type
_entity.pdbx_description
1 polymer ?
#
loop_
_entity_poly.entity_id
_entity_poly.type
_entity_poly.pdbx_seq_one_letter_code
_entity_poly.pdbx_strand_id
1 'polypeptide(L)'
;MAAPGCTDCHSAHGIQQHDSAKFQIAVIEECGTCHQDYLSTYRDTFHGQVTALGYARMATCASCHGAHDVLPASNPLSKVSAQNRVKTCQTCHAGASENFASFDPHANRHDKARNPLYYYAALFMELLLFGVFAFFGIHTVFWFYREVREKFGRGKGTGGTGNGREKH
;
A
#
# COMPACT_ATOMS: atom_id res chain seq x y z
N MET A 1 16.66 10.39 20.09
CA MET A 1 17.25 10.61 18.75
C MET A 1 17.78 12.03 18.71
N ALA A 2 18.94 12.25 18.06
CA ALA A 2 19.45 13.61 17.82
C ALA A 2 18.53 14.32 16.79
N ALA A 3 18.43 15.64 16.85
CA ALA A 3 17.73 16.42 15.85
C ALA A 3 18.47 16.31 14.50
N PRO A 4 17.77 16.18 13.36
CA PRO A 4 18.40 16.12 12.06
C PRO A 4 19.10 17.43 11.71
N GLY A 5 20.24 17.36 11.02
CA GLY A 5 20.92 18.52 10.46
C GLY A 5 20.36 18.90 9.10
N CYS A 6 20.79 20.05 8.57
CA CYS A 6 20.30 20.53 7.27
C CYS A 6 20.58 19.54 6.12
N THR A 7 21.73 18.88 6.16
CA THR A 7 22.18 17.93 5.13
C THR A 7 21.42 16.61 5.11
N ASP A 8 20.76 16.25 6.20
CA ASP A 8 19.97 15.00 6.28
C ASP A 8 18.69 15.07 5.40
N CYS A 9 18.20 16.28 5.12
CA CYS A 9 17.05 16.50 4.25
C CYS A 9 17.43 17.13 2.90
N HIS A 10 18.44 18.03 2.88
CA HIS A 10 18.78 18.82 1.70
C HIS A 10 19.99 18.30 0.92
N SER A 11 20.65 17.26 1.41
CA SER A 11 21.94 16.77 0.93
C SER A 11 23.06 17.83 1.00
N ALA A 12 24.32 17.40 0.89
CA ALA A 12 25.48 18.31 0.97
C ALA A 12 25.94 18.84 -0.40
N HIS A 13 25.76 18.04 -1.46
CA HIS A 13 26.34 18.30 -2.78
C HIS A 13 25.30 18.41 -3.91
N GLY A 14 24.07 18.02 -3.66
CA GLY A 14 22.99 18.02 -4.66
C GLY A 14 21.74 18.74 -4.17
N ILE A 15 21.90 19.93 -3.59
CA ILE A 15 20.80 20.73 -3.05
C ILE A 15 19.80 21.03 -4.15
N GLN A 16 18.57 20.54 -3.99
CA GLN A 16 17.47 20.74 -4.92
C GLN A 16 16.52 21.83 -4.41
N GLN A 17 15.79 22.45 -5.32
CA GLN A 17 14.73 23.36 -4.96
C GLN A 17 13.64 22.62 -4.17
N HIS A 18 13.25 23.18 -3.03
CA HIS A 18 12.31 22.55 -2.09
C HIS A 18 10.89 22.35 -2.67
N ASP A 19 10.51 23.14 -3.67
CA ASP A 19 9.23 23.07 -4.38
C ASP A 19 9.25 22.14 -5.60
N SER A 20 10.43 21.59 -5.96
CA SER A 20 10.52 20.65 -7.07
C SER A 20 9.84 19.31 -6.72
N ALA A 21 9.13 18.74 -7.70
CA ALA A 21 8.49 17.43 -7.55
C ALA A 21 9.49 16.35 -7.09
N LYS A 22 10.71 16.42 -7.61
CA LYS A 22 11.77 15.48 -7.25
C LYS A 22 12.15 15.58 -5.78
N PHE A 23 12.33 16.80 -5.25
CA PHE A 23 12.64 17.00 -3.83
C PHE A 23 11.48 16.56 -2.94
N GLN A 24 10.24 16.94 -3.28
CA GLN A 24 9.06 16.60 -2.48
C GLN A 24 8.86 15.08 -2.32
N ILE A 25 9.24 14.29 -3.33
CA ILE A 25 9.19 12.83 -3.25
C ILE A 25 10.40 12.28 -2.51
N ALA A 26 11.61 12.79 -2.82
CA ALA A 26 12.84 12.30 -2.22
C ALA A 26 12.87 12.50 -0.70
N VAL A 27 12.41 13.65 -0.20
CA VAL A 27 12.43 13.97 1.24
C VAL A 27 11.58 13.01 2.09
N ILE A 28 10.62 12.30 1.51
CA ILE A 28 9.85 11.26 2.21
C ILE A 28 10.77 10.13 2.65
N GLU A 29 11.70 9.71 1.78
CA GLU A 29 12.68 8.67 2.08
C GLU A 29 13.66 9.13 3.16
N GLU A 30 14.07 10.39 3.12
CA GLU A 30 14.97 10.94 4.15
C GLU A 30 14.33 10.92 5.54
N CYS A 31 13.05 11.25 5.66
CA CYS A 31 12.32 11.07 6.91
C CYS A 31 12.32 9.60 7.36
N GLY A 32 12.17 8.69 6.40
CA GLY A 32 12.13 7.24 6.62
C GLY A 32 13.44 6.64 7.10
N THR A 33 14.60 7.28 6.85
CA THR A 33 15.90 6.78 7.32
C THR A 33 15.95 6.63 8.82
N CYS A 34 15.28 7.54 9.56
CA CYS A 34 15.15 7.50 11.02
C CYS A 34 13.78 6.97 11.49
N HIS A 35 12.73 7.15 10.69
CA HIS A 35 11.34 6.84 11.03
C HIS A 35 10.78 5.72 10.15
N GLN A 36 11.45 4.57 10.09
CA GLN A 36 11.11 3.45 9.18
C GLN A 36 9.68 2.92 9.39
N ASP A 37 9.26 2.74 10.64
CA ASP A 37 7.91 2.25 10.94
C ASP A 37 6.83 3.23 10.48
N TYR A 38 7.07 4.53 10.63
CA TYR A 38 6.15 5.57 10.17
C TYR A 38 6.17 5.72 8.64
N LEU A 39 7.31 5.52 7.99
CA LEU A 39 7.38 5.47 6.53
C LEU A 39 6.56 4.30 5.98
N SER A 40 6.69 3.12 6.59
CA SER A 40 5.95 1.93 6.21
C SER A 40 4.43 2.16 6.30
N THR A 41 3.95 2.65 7.44
CA THR A 41 2.51 2.94 7.64
C THR A 41 2.00 4.09 6.78
N TYR A 42 2.83 5.13 6.52
CA TYR A 42 2.50 6.18 5.58
C TYR A 42 2.30 5.63 4.16
N ARG A 43 3.17 4.74 3.70
CA ARG A 43 3.06 4.09 2.37
C ARG A 43 1.80 3.24 2.22
N ASP A 44 1.24 2.72 3.30
CA ASP A 44 -0.04 2.02 3.30
C ASP A 44 -1.25 2.98 3.15
N THR A 45 -1.06 4.30 3.36
CA THR A 45 -2.13 5.29 3.15
C THR A 45 -2.32 5.63 1.66
N PHE A 46 -3.48 6.20 1.33
CA PHE A 46 -3.73 6.73 -0.03
C PHE A 46 -2.69 7.78 -0.44
N HIS A 47 -2.31 8.70 0.47
CA HIS A 47 -1.27 9.70 0.20
C HIS A 47 0.06 9.05 -0.15
N GLY A 48 0.49 8.07 0.63
CA GLY A 48 1.76 7.36 0.40
C GLY A 48 1.77 6.55 -0.89
N GLN A 49 0.66 5.89 -1.22
CA GLN A 49 0.54 5.13 -2.46
C GLN A 49 0.62 6.03 -3.69
N VAL A 50 -0.06 7.17 -3.66
CA VAL A 50 -0.06 8.12 -4.79
C VAL A 50 1.30 8.81 -4.94
N THR A 51 2.00 9.15 -3.84
CA THR A 51 3.37 9.67 -3.92
C THR A 51 4.35 8.63 -4.44
N ALA A 52 4.18 7.35 -4.10
CA ALA A 52 4.99 6.27 -4.64
C ALA A 52 4.83 6.09 -6.15
N LEU A 53 3.69 6.51 -6.72
CA LEU A 53 3.46 6.58 -8.17
C LEU A 53 4.03 7.86 -8.81
N GLY A 54 4.74 8.70 -8.06
CA GLY A 54 5.41 9.90 -8.58
C GLY A 54 4.58 11.18 -8.53
N TYR A 55 3.41 11.18 -7.90
CA TYR A 55 2.58 12.39 -7.83
C TYR A 55 2.94 13.27 -6.62
N ALA A 56 3.77 14.28 -6.86
CA ALA A 56 4.36 15.11 -5.82
C ALA A 56 3.41 16.13 -5.15
N ARG A 57 2.17 16.29 -5.65
CA ARG A 57 1.18 17.21 -5.05
C ARG A 57 0.37 16.61 -3.91
N MET A 58 0.63 15.33 -3.58
CA MET A 58 0.00 14.69 -2.44
C MET A 58 0.67 15.11 -1.13
N ALA A 59 -0.07 14.94 -0.02
CA ALA A 59 0.48 15.22 1.31
C ALA A 59 1.67 14.30 1.60
N THR A 60 2.81 14.90 1.90
CA THR A 60 4.04 14.24 2.33
C THR A 60 4.16 14.30 3.86
N CYS A 61 5.20 13.71 4.43
CA CYS A 61 5.50 13.83 5.86
C CYS A 61 5.53 15.31 6.29
N ALA A 62 6.25 16.16 5.54
CA ALA A 62 6.39 17.58 5.82
C ALA A 62 5.08 18.37 5.69
N SER A 63 4.15 17.93 4.86
CA SER A 63 2.83 18.59 4.71
C SER A 63 2.02 18.56 6.00
N CYS A 64 2.11 17.46 6.75
CA CYS A 64 1.43 17.29 8.02
C CYS A 64 2.29 17.76 9.20
N HIS A 65 3.57 17.37 9.25
CA HIS A 65 4.44 17.57 10.41
C HIS A 65 5.21 18.91 10.39
N GLY A 66 5.26 19.60 9.24
CA GLY A 66 6.18 20.70 9.03
C GLY A 66 7.54 20.25 8.52
N ALA A 67 8.40 21.19 8.15
CA ALA A 67 9.74 20.93 7.63
C ALA A 67 10.85 21.38 8.60
N HIS A 68 10.80 22.64 9.04
CA HIS A 68 11.79 23.23 9.96
C HIS A 68 11.25 23.41 11.39
N ASP A 69 9.98 23.13 11.57
CA ASP A 69 9.21 23.30 12.81
C ASP A 69 8.56 21.97 13.26
N VAL A 70 9.23 20.85 13.00
CA VAL A 70 8.72 19.52 13.38
C VAL A 70 8.73 19.37 14.89
N LEU A 71 7.52 19.30 15.47
CA LEU A 71 7.31 19.17 16.90
C LEU A 71 6.54 17.86 17.20
N PRO A 72 6.78 17.25 18.38
CA PRO A 72 6.02 16.06 18.77
C PRO A 72 4.53 16.39 18.91
N ALA A 73 3.66 15.44 18.63
CA ALA A 73 2.20 15.61 18.65
C ALA A 73 1.65 16.07 20.02
N SER A 74 2.40 15.81 21.10
CA SER A 74 2.08 16.29 22.45
C SER A 74 2.32 17.79 22.66
N ASN A 75 3.09 18.44 21.77
CA ASN A 75 3.33 19.87 21.86
C ASN A 75 2.13 20.63 21.25
N PRO A 76 1.52 21.59 21.96
CA PRO A 76 0.37 22.37 21.45
C PRO A 76 0.65 23.16 20.16
N LEU A 77 1.91 23.50 19.92
CA LEU A 77 2.33 24.22 18.70
C LEU A 77 2.53 23.29 17.50
N SER A 78 2.54 21.98 17.70
CA SER A 78 2.66 21.03 16.61
C SER A 78 1.48 21.09 15.66
N LYS A 79 1.73 21.03 14.36
CA LYS A 79 0.70 20.95 13.32
C LYS A 79 -0.19 19.70 13.47
N VAL A 80 0.33 18.61 14.03
CA VAL A 80 -0.37 17.34 14.25
C VAL A 80 -0.89 17.17 15.67
N SER A 81 -0.78 18.20 16.53
CA SER A 81 -1.40 18.20 17.87
C SER A 81 -2.93 18.08 17.75
N ALA A 82 -3.58 17.62 18.82
CA ALA A 82 -5.04 17.49 18.85
C ALA A 82 -5.77 18.78 18.49
N GLN A 83 -5.21 19.95 18.91
CA GLN A 83 -5.79 21.27 18.64
C GLN A 83 -5.64 21.73 17.20
N ASN A 84 -4.56 21.34 16.52
CA ASN A 84 -4.19 21.88 15.20
C ASN A 84 -4.50 20.91 14.05
N ARG A 85 -4.74 19.63 14.33
CA ARG A 85 -4.87 18.58 13.31
C ARG A 85 -5.97 18.87 12.30
N VAL A 86 -7.15 19.31 12.74
CA VAL A 86 -8.25 19.68 11.84
C VAL A 86 -7.81 20.77 10.86
N LYS A 87 -7.18 21.82 11.38
CA LYS A 87 -6.68 22.93 10.55
C LYS A 87 -5.61 22.45 9.57
N THR A 88 -4.74 21.56 9.98
CA THR A 88 -3.73 20.95 9.11
C THR A 88 -4.37 20.13 7.99
N CYS A 89 -5.38 19.32 8.28
CA CYS A 89 -6.14 18.60 7.25
C CYS A 89 -6.86 19.56 6.30
N GLN A 90 -7.39 20.66 6.81
CA GLN A 90 -8.13 21.67 6.03
C GLN A 90 -7.27 22.44 5.03
N THR A 91 -5.95 22.39 5.12
CA THR A 91 -5.07 23.01 4.10
C THR A 91 -5.27 22.41 2.72
N CYS A 92 -5.70 21.14 2.65
CA CYS A 92 -6.01 20.45 1.39
C CYS A 92 -7.47 19.97 1.33
N HIS A 93 -8.06 19.62 2.48
CA HIS A 93 -9.42 19.11 2.61
C HIS A 93 -10.32 20.15 3.26
N ALA A 94 -10.79 21.13 2.51
CA ALA A 94 -11.53 22.29 3.02
C ALA A 94 -12.73 21.93 3.93
N GLY A 95 -13.36 20.75 3.73
CA GLY A 95 -14.45 20.23 4.54
C GLY A 95 -14.05 19.32 5.70
N ALA A 96 -12.75 19.23 6.03
CA ALA A 96 -12.30 18.34 7.10
C ALA A 96 -12.88 18.77 8.46
N SER A 97 -13.50 17.81 9.15
CA SER A 97 -14.08 17.93 10.49
C SER A 97 -13.22 17.20 11.53
N GLU A 98 -13.60 17.25 12.80
CA GLU A 98 -12.96 16.47 13.86
C GLU A 98 -13.01 14.96 13.56
N ASN A 99 -14.13 14.46 13.06
CA ASN A 99 -14.26 13.05 12.68
C ASN A 99 -13.33 12.69 11.53
N PHE A 100 -13.15 13.56 10.54
CA PHE A 100 -12.19 13.37 9.48
C PHE A 100 -10.75 13.33 10.02
N ALA A 101 -10.41 14.26 10.90
CA ALA A 101 -9.09 14.36 11.51
C ALA A 101 -8.83 13.28 12.59
N SER A 102 -9.82 12.48 12.99
CA SER A 102 -9.64 11.34 13.90
C SER A 102 -8.97 10.14 13.21
N PHE A 103 -8.91 10.12 11.88
CA PHE A 103 -8.17 9.10 11.13
C PHE A 103 -6.71 9.02 11.60
N ASP A 104 -6.23 7.79 11.86
CA ASP A 104 -4.82 7.55 12.19
C ASP A 104 -4.02 7.26 10.90
N PRO A 105 -3.23 8.22 10.39
CA PRO A 105 -2.44 8.02 9.16
C PRO A 105 -1.27 7.05 9.34
N HIS A 106 -1.01 6.64 10.58
CA HIS A 106 0.02 5.67 10.95
C HIS A 106 -0.58 4.39 11.56
N ALA A 107 -1.85 4.08 11.23
CA ALA A 107 -2.46 2.82 11.61
C ALA A 107 -1.68 1.65 10.99
N ASN A 108 -1.28 0.70 11.85
CA ASN A 108 -0.55 -0.47 11.42
C ASN A 108 -1.46 -1.71 11.44
N ARG A 109 -1.69 -2.30 10.25
CA ARG A 109 -2.49 -3.52 10.10
C ARG A 109 -1.88 -4.75 10.79
N HIS A 110 -0.60 -4.71 11.13
CA HIS A 110 0.09 -5.80 11.83
C HIS A 110 0.14 -5.59 13.36
N ASP A 111 -0.25 -4.41 13.84
CA ASP A 111 -0.28 -4.09 15.27
C ASP A 111 -1.68 -4.33 15.87
N LYS A 112 -1.89 -5.56 16.34
CA LYS A 112 -3.13 -5.95 17.00
C LYS A 112 -3.40 -5.17 18.31
N ALA A 113 -2.34 -4.76 19.01
CA ALA A 113 -2.50 -4.09 20.31
C ALA A 113 -3.01 -2.66 20.12
N ARG A 114 -2.48 -1.93 19.15
CA ARG A 114 -2.83 -0.54 18.86
C ARG A 114 -4.09 -0.41 17.99
N ASN A 115 -4.21 -1.26 16.97
CA ASN A 115 -5.28 -1.18 15.98
C ASN A 115 -6.02 -2.52 15.80
N PRO A 116 -6.71 -3.07 16.84
CA PRO A 116 -7.28 -4.42 16.79
C PRO A 116 -8.30 -4.60 15.66
N LEU A 117 -9.18 -3.64 15.44
CA LEU A 117 -10.18 -3.72 14.37
C LEU A 117 -9.54 -3.78 12.99
N TYR A 118 -8.53 -2.95 12.76
CA TYR A 118 -7.80 -2.92 11.48
C TYR A 118 -7.02 -4.22 11.25
N TYR A 119 -6.38 -4.75 12.31
CA TYR A 119 -5.70 -6.03 12.27
C TYR A 119 -6.64 -7.19 11.85
N TYR A 120 -7.80 -7.32 12.51
CA TYR A 120 -8.73 -8.40 12.19
C TYR A 120 -9.40 -8.23 10.84
N ALA A 121 -9.70 -7.01 10.41
CA ALA A 121 -10.21 -6.73 9.07
C ALA A 121 -9.19 -7.11 8.00
N ALA A 122 -7.92 -6.74 8.17
CA ALA A 122 -6.85 -7.12 7.26
C ALA A 122 -6.67 -8.65 7.20
N LEU A 123 -6.59 -9.31 8.35
CA LEU A 123 -6.47 -10.77 8.42
C LEU A 123 -7.65 -11.47 7.72
N PHE A 124 -8.88 -11.01 7.96
CA PHE A 124 -10.06 -11.57 7.28
C PHE A 124 -9.96 -11.43 5.77
N MET A 125 -9.57 -10.26 5.28
CA MET A 125 -9.41 -10.02 3.83
C MET A 125 -8.30 -10.87 3.22
N GLU A 126 -7.17 -11.04 3.90
CA GLU A 126 -6.07 -11.88 3.46
C GLU A 126 -6.49 -13.36 3.37
N LEU A 127 -7.17 -13.87 4.40
CA LEU A 127 -7.69 -15.24 4.40
C LEU A 127 -8.76 -15.45 3.33
N LEU A 128 -9.65 -14.48 3.13
CA LEU A 128 -10.66 -14.52 2.07
C LEU A 128 -10.00 -14.60 0.69
N LEU A 129 -9.05 -13.72 0.41
CA LEU A 129 -8.33 -13.71 -0.86
C LEU A 129 -7.58 -15.02 -1.09
N PHE A 130 -6.84 -15.49 -0.08
CA PHE A 130 -6.15 -16.77 -0.16
C PHE A 130 -7.12 -17.92 -0.45
N GLY A 131 -8.24 -18.00 0.28
CA GLY A 131 -9.26 -19.04 0.08
C GLY A 131 -9.85 -19.01 -1.33
N VAL A 132 -10.19 -17.83 -1.86
CA VAL A 132 -10.72 -17.67 -3.21
C VAL A 132 -9.70 -18.12 -4.25
N PHE A 133 -8.45 -17.64 -4.17
CA PHE A 133 -7.42 -18.04 -5.14
C PHE A 133 -7.04 -19.51 -5.04
N ALA A 134 -6.97 -20.06 -3.84
CA ALA A 134 -6.72 -21.49 -3.65
C ALA A 134 -7.85 -22.34 -4.25
N PHE A 135 -9.11 -22.00 -3.99
CA PHE A 135 -10.26 -22.69 -4.54
C PHE A 135 -10.26 -22.68 -6.08
N PHE A 136 -10.17 -21.51 -6.68
CA PHE A 136 -10.17 -21.41 -8.14
C PHE A 136 -8.89 -21.98 -8.76
N GLY A 137 -7.75 -21.86 -8.12
CA GLY A 137 -6.49 -22.46 -8.57
C GLY A 137 -6.59 -23.98 -8.61
N ILE A 138 -7.05 -24.61 -7.54
CA ILE A 138 -7.28 -26.07 -7.50
C ILE A 138 -8.28 -26.50 -8.55
N HIS A 139 -9.41 -25.79 -8.66
CA HIS A 139 -10.42 -26.08 -9.68
C HIS A 139 -9.85 -26.00 -11.10
N THR A 140 -9.06 -24.96 -11.40
CA THR A 140 -8.41 -24.78 -12.71
C THR A 140 -7.43 -25.91 -13.00
N VAL A 141 -6.64 -26.34 -12.02
CA VAL A 141 -5.69 -27.46 -12.18
C VAL A 141 -6.44 -28.76 -12.47
N PHE A 142 -7.54 -29.08 -11.76
CA PHE A 142 -8.34 -30.27 -12.03
C PHE A 142 -9.02 -30.20 -13.41
N TRP A 143 -9.54 -29.03 -13.79
CA TRP A 143 -10.11 -28.84 -15.12
C TRP A 143 -9.07 -29.06 -16.22
N PHE A 144 -7.89 -28.46 -16.08
CA PHE A 144 -6.80 -28.62 -17.03
C PHE A 144 -6.32 -30.08 -17.11
N TYR A 145 -6.16 -30.75 -15.98
CA TYR A 145 -5.79 -32.16 -15.93
C TYR A 145 -6.80 -33.04 -16.67
N ARG A 146 -8.09 -32.81 -16.47
CA ARG A 146 -9.14 -33.54 -17.17
C ARG A 146 -9.07 -33.30 -18.68
N GLU A 147 -8.93 -32.07 -19.12
CA GLU A 147 -8.84 -31.69 -20.54
C GLU A 147 -7.65 -32.36 -21.23
N VAL A 148 -6.49 -32.33 -20.59
CA VAL A 148 -5.26 -32.99 -21.08
C VAL A 148 -5.47 -34.49 -21.18
N ARG A 149 -6.01 -35.11 -20.15
CA ARG A 149 -6.28 -36.56 -20.11
C ARG A 149 -7.24 -36.99 -21.21
N GLU A 150 -8.30 -36.23 -21.47
CA GLU A 150 -9.27 -36.51 -22.52
C GLU A 150 -8.64 -36.39 -23.92
N LYS A 151 -7.82 -35.37 -24.16
CA LYS A 151 -7.10 -35.22 -25.45
C LYS A 151 -6.11 -36.34 -25.71
N PHE A 152 -5.29 -36.72 -24.71
CA PHE A 152 -4.32 -37.80 -24.86
C PHE A 152 -4.96 -39.19 -24.82
N GLY A 153 -6.11 -39.35 -24.16
CA GLY A 153 -6.86 -40.62 -24.12
C GLY A 153 -7.57 -40.92 -25.43
N ARG A 154 -8.11 -39.92 -26.16
CA ARG A 154 -8.72 -40.08 -27.45
C ARG A 154 -7.74 -40.48 -28.56
N GLY A 155 -6.48 -40.15 -28.46
CA GLY A 155 -5.44 -40.51 -29.43
C GLY A 155 -5.07 -42.00 -29.43
N LYS A 156 -5.46 -42.80 -28.44
CA LYS A 156 -5.17 -44.25 -28.37
C LYS A 156 -6.32 -45.17 -28.88
N GLY A 157 -7.48 -44.62 -29.24
CA GLY A 157 -8.67 -45.42 -29.55
C GLY A 157 -9.03 -45.55 -31.03
N THR A 158 -8.26 -44.93 -31.98
CA THR A 158 -8.58 -45.03 -33.45
C THR A 158 -7.55 -45.82 -34.23
N GLY A 159 -7.19 -47.00 -33.72
CA GLY A 159 -6.38 -47.98 -34.42
C GLY A 159 -6.99 -49.38 -34.32
N GLY A 160 -8.15 -49.63 -34.96
CA GLY A 160 -8.70 -50.96 -34.93
C GLY A 160 -9.99 -51.12 -35.73
N THR A 161 -9.84 -51.77 -36.90
CA THR A 161 -10.83 -52.52 -37.68
C THR A 161 -11.78 -51.69 -38.58
N GLY A 162 -11.24 -51.40 -39.76
CA GLY A 162 -12.03 -51.48 -40.97
C GLY A 162 -12.49 -52.93 -41.14
N ASN A 163 -13.77 -53.17 -41.13
CA ASN A 163 -14.33 -54.40 -41.72
C ASN A 163 -15.48 -53.99 -42.60
N GLY A 164 -15.22 -54.14 -43.90
CA GLY A 164 -16.19 -53.99 -44.92
C GLY A 164 -17.36 -54.98 -44.77
N ARG A 165 -18.53 -54.48 -45.09
CA ARG A 165 -19.61 -55.32 -45.62
C ARG A 165 -20.36 -54.51 -46.67
N GLU A 166 -19.89 -54.67 -47.87
CA GLU A 166 -20.68 -54.65 -49.07
C GLU A 166 -21.78 -55.72 -48.95
N LYS A 167 -23.04 -55.39 -49.20
CA LYS A 167 -24.03 -56.26 -49.91
C LYS A 167 -25.40 -55.54 -50.12
N HIS A 168 -25.68 -55.41 -51.38
CA HIS A 168 -26.97 -55.47 -52.08
C HIS A 168 -28.07 -54.40 -51.80
#